data_bc10cc6ae109f07023ed6fb015adbf61
#
_entry.id   bc10cc6ae109f07023ed6fb015adbf61
#
_cell.length_a   1.000
_cell.length_b   1.000
_cell.length_c   1.000
_cell.angle_alpha   90.00
_cell.angle_beta   90.00
_cell.angle_gamma   90.00
#
_symmetry.space_group_name_H-M   'P 1'
#
loop_
_entity.id
_entity.type
_entity.pdbx_description
1 polymer ?
#
loop_
_entity_poly.entity_id
_entity_poly.type
_entity_poly.pdbx_seq_one_letter_code
_entity_poly.pdbx_strand_id
1 'polypeptide(L)'
;MKNILTLTKGKVSVGERGRHLYSTHPSLSRRRLTVGLRATTVSVYDPDSGELVCEHPRAYGSAPTDTSDPASQLALLAWNAGGWENSRVREALPDELREHMDSLDRAGLKAELRVMRDQAATSGWEATLQAVRLAYEATGRIDEASVAVSAARAATGTVTYDEPVDLGVYDGFMGVA
;
A
#
# COMPACT_ATOMS: atom_id res chain seq x y z
N MET A 1 -16.68 -18.25 -16.66
CA MET A 1 -15.94 -17.00 -16.94
C MET A 1 -16.89 -16.00 -17.58
N LYS A 2 -16.77 -14.73 -17.22
CA LYS A 2 -17.67 -13.68 -17.69
C LYS A 2 -16.84 -12.49 -18.16
N ASN A 3 -17.10 -11.94 -19.34
CA ASN A 3 -16.44 -10.73 -19.78
C ASN A 3 -17.12 -9.51 -19.15
N ILE A 4 -16.37 -8.70 -18.46
CA ILE A 4 -16.86 -7.52 -17.75
C ILE A 4 -16.06 -6.29 -18.21
N LEU A 5 -16.75 -5.18 -18.46
CA LEU A 5 -16.10 -3.89 -18.70
C LEU A 5 -15.63 -3.33 -17.36
N THR A 6 -14.36 -2.94 -17.28
CA THR A 6 -13.85 -2.26 -16.10
C THR A 6 -14.46 -0.88 -15.96
N LEU A 7 -14.79 -0.54 -14.73
CA LEU A 7 -15.25 0.80 -14.37
C LEU A 7 -14.12 1.83 -14.46
N THR A 8 -14.47 3.09 -14.37
CA THR A 8 -13.51 4.18 -14.16
C THR A 8 -12.63 3.84 -12.96
N LYS A 9 -11.33 4.09 -13.03
CA LYS A 9 -10.30 3.73 -12.02
C LYS A 9 -9.92 2.23 -12.00
N GLY A 10 -10.20 1.47 -13.08
CA GLY A 10 -9.72 0.09 -13.19
C GLY A 10 -10.35 -0.87 -12.18
N LYS A 11 -11.65 -0.80 -11.96
CA LYS A 11 -12.37 -1.72 -11.08
C LYS A 11 -13.29 -2.63 -11.88
N VAL A 12 -13.41 -3.89 -11.48
CA VAL A 12 -14.43 -4.81 -11.95
C VAL A 12 -15.53 -4.97 -10.90
N SER A 13 -16.77 -4.99 -11.38
CA SER A 13 -17.95 -5.11 -10.54
C SER A 13 -18.54 -6.50 -10.66
N VAL A 14 -18.74 -7.17 -9.53
CA VAL A 14 -19.22 -8.55 -9.46
C VAL A 14 -20.37 -8.65 -8.45
N GLY A 15 -21.24 -9.63 -8.66
CA GLY A 15 -22.40 -9.89 -7.82
C GLY A 15 -23.68 -9.22 -8.33
N GLU A 16 -24.78 -9.41 -7.58
CA GLU A 16 -26.05 -8.78 -7.91
C GLU A 16 -25.94 -7.26 -7.84
N ARG A 17 -26.32 -6.59 -8.92
CA ARG A 17 -26.25 -5.13 -9.07
C ARG A 17 -24.83 -4.53 -8.91
N GLY A 18 -23.78 -5.34 -9.08
CA GLY A 18 -22.42 -4.84 -9.02
C GLY A 18 -21.94 -4.41 -7.63
N ARG A 19 -22.42 -5.03 -6.58
CA ARG A 19 -22.14 -4.65 -5.19
C ARG A 19 -20.71 -4.82 -4.75
N HIS A 20 -20.00 -5.80 -5.32
CA HIS A 20 -18.62 -6.10 -4.93
C HIS A 20 -17.67 -5.55 -5.99
N LEU A 21 -16.87 -4.58 -5.61
CA LEU A 21 -15.86 -3.96 -6.45
C LEU A 21 -14.49 -4.58 -6.17
N TYR A 22 -13.82 -5.03 -7.22
CA TYR A 22 -12.46 -5.56 -7.16
C TYR A 22 -11.55 -4.68 -8.00
N SER A 23 -10.44 -4.25 -7.41
CA SER A 23 -9.47 -3.42 -8.12
C SER A 23 -8.69 -4.25 -9.14
N THR A 24 -8.39 -3.61 -10.24
CA THR A 24 -7.37 -4.02 -11.20
C THR A 24 -6.36 -2.87 -11.30
N HIS A 25 -5.41 -2.95 -12.22
CA HIS A 25 -4.52 -1.83 -12.44
C HIS A 25 -5.26 -0.63 -13.09
N PRO A 26 -5.02 0.63 -12.68
CA PRO A 26 -5.69 1.82 -13.25
C PRO A 26 -5.55 1.96 -14.77
N SER A 27 -4.44 1.47 -15.35
CA SER A 27 -4.21 1.45 -16.81
C SER A 27 -5.24 0.60 -17.58
N LEU A 28 -5.92 -0.32 -16.87
CA LEU A 28 -6.96 -1.17 -17.45
C LEU A 28 -8.36 -0.56 -17.35
N SER A 29 -8.44 0.72 -16.98
CA SER A 29 -9.70 1.44 -16.92
C SER A 29 -10.40 1.43 -18.29
N ARG A 30 -11.70 1.13 -18.29
CA ARG A 30 -12.57 1.02 -19.48
C ARG A 30 -12.16 -0.06 -20.49
N ARG A 31 -11.29 -1.01 -20.09
CA ARG A 31 -11.01 -2.21 -20.90
C ARG A 31 -11.96 -3.35 -20.55
N ARG A 32 -12.19 -4.24 -21.48
CA ARG A 32 -12.90 -5.49 -21.22
C ARG A 32 -11.91 -6.49 -20.64
N LEU A 33 -12.26 -7.11 -19.53
CA LEU A 33 -11.49 -8.14 -18.87
C LEU A 33 -12.36 -9.40 -18.67
N THR A 34 -11.73 -10.56 -18.59
CA THR A 34 -12.40 -11.81 -18.29
C THR A 34 -12.34 -12.06 -16.79
N VAL A 35 -13.49 -12.27 -16.15
CA VAL A 35 -13.57 -12.53 -14.71
C VAL A 35 -13.98 -13.98 -14.47
N GLY A 36 -13.14 -14.70 -13.76
CA GLY A 36 -13.39 -16.03 -13.23
C GLY A 36 -13.87 -15.95 -11.79
N LEU A 37 -15.06 -16.51 -11.51
CA LEU A 37 -15.59 -16.61 -10.16
C LEU A 37 -15.42 -18.04 -9.66
N ARG A 38 -14.67 -18.21 -8.58
CA ARG A 38 -14.55 -19.46 -7.83
C ARG A 38 -15.26 -19.36 -6.49
N ALA A 39 -15.27 -20.44 -5.73
CA ALA A 39 -15.90 -20.43 -4.41
C ALA A 39 -15.25 -19.40 -3.47
N THR A 40 -13.95 -19.27 -3.47
CA THR A 40 -13.20 -18.43 -2.53
C THR A 40 -12.47 -17.25 -3.19
N THR A 41 -12.36 -17.23 -4.51
CA THR A 41 -11.56 -16.23 -5.23
C THR A 41 -12.30 -15.63 -6.43
N VAL A 42 -11.91 -14.43 -6.77
CA VAL A 42 -12.24 -13.71 -8.00
C VAL A 42 -10.94 -13.47 -8.75
N SER A 43 -10.77 -14.11 -9.88
CA SER A 43 -9.57 -13.99 -10.72
C SER A 43 -9.91 -13.17 -11.95
N VAL A 44 -9.07 -12.21 -12.30
CA VAL A 44 -9.24 -11.32 -13.45
C VAL A 44 -8.15 -11.62 -14.48
N TYR A 45 -8.53 -11.81 -15.72
CA TYR A 45 -7.64 -12.17 -16.82
C TYR A 45 -7.74 -11.16 -17.95
N ASP A 46 -6.63 -10.94 -18.64
CA ASP A 46 -6.64 -10.27 -19.94
C ASP A 46 -7.26 -11.23 -20.99
N PRO A 47 -8.31 -10.80 -21.71
CA PRO A 47 -8.99 -11.67 -22.67
C PRO A 47 -8.16 -12.01 -23.90
N ASP A 48 -7.16 -11.18 -24.23
CA ASP A 48 -6.34 -11.32 -25.44
C ASP A 48 -5.16 -12.29 -25.21
N SER A 49 -4.47 -12.14 -24.06
CA SER A 49 -3.33 -12.98 -23.70
C SER A 49 -3.72 -14.21 -22.83
N GLY A 50 -4.86 -14.14 -22.15
CA GLY A 50 -5.26 -15.15 -21.16
C GLY A 50 -4.47 -15.07 -19.85
N GLU A 51 -3.59 -14.08 -19.70
CA GLU A 51 -2.78 -13.89 -18.50
C GLU A 51 -3.61 -13.44 -17.30
N LEU A 52 -3.22 -13.90 -16.12
CA LEU A 52 -3.80 -13.47 -14.85
C LEU A 52 -3.35 -12.05 -14.54
N VAL A 53 -4.29 -11.12 -14.48
CA VAL A 53 -4.05 -9.73 -14.12
C VAL A 53 -3.98 -9.56 -12.61
N CYS A 54 -4.97 -10.09 -11.89
CA CYS A 54 -5.02 -10.06 -10.42
C CYS A 54 -6.00 -11.12 -9.90
N GLU A 55 -5.85 -11.45 -8.63
CA GLU A 55 -6.76 -12.31 -7.89
C GLU A 55 -7.08 -11.70 -6.53
N HIS A 56 -8.34 -11.80 -6.12
CA HIS A 56 -8.82 -11.27 -4.85
C HIS A 56 -9.64 -12.34 -4.11
N PRO A 57 -9.68 -12.32 -2.77
CA PRO A 57 -10.65 -13.06 -2.01
C PRO A 57 -12.08 -12.66 -2.42
N ARG A 58 -12.95 -13.63 -2.61
CA ARG A 58 -14.32 -13.39 -3.01
C ARG A 58 -15.13 -12.88 -1.83
N ALA A 59 -15.72 -11.71 -1.98
CA ALA A 59 -16.68 -11.17 -1.04
C ALA A 59 -18.07 -11.76 -1.27
N TYR A 60 -18.78 -12.00 -0.18
CA TYR A 60 -20.14 -12.53 -0.13
C TYR A 60 -21.04 -11.60 0.68
N GLY A 61 -22.34 -11.77 0.49
CA GLY A 61 -23.35 -11.04 1.25
C GLY A 61 -23.99 -9.89 0.48
N SER A 62 -24.86 -9.19 1.17
CA SER A 62 -25.66 -8.09 0.60
C SER A 62 -25.01 -6.71 0.78
N ALA A 63 -24.02 -6.60 1.66
CA ALA A 63 -23.32 -5.35 1.88
C ALA A 63 -22.35 -5.06 0.71
N PRO A 64 -22.28 -3.82 0.20
CA PRO A 64 -21.29 -3.44 -0.79
C PRO A 64 -19.87 -3.59 -0.23
N THR A 65 -18.97 -4.16 -1.01
CA THR A 65 -17.54 -4.25 -0.66
C THR A 65 -16.69 -3.67 -1.76
N ASP A 66 -15.59 -3.05 -1.37
CA ASP A 66 -14.57 -2.56 -2.29
C ASP A 66 -13.22 -3.10 -1.81
N THR A 67 -12.67 -4.07 -2.55
CA THR A 67 -11.39 -4.72 -2.25
C THR A 67 -10.23 -4.01 -2.94
N SER A 68 -10.37 -2.72 -3.20
CA SER A 68 -9.29 -1.94 -3.79
C SER A 68 -8.09 -1.91 -2.87
N ASP A 69 -6.94 -2.32 -3.38
CA ASP A 69 -5.67 -2.07 -2.75
C ASP A 69 -5.44 -0.55 -2.63
N PRO A 70 -5.26 0.00 -1.42
CA PRO A 70 -4.98 1.42 -1.25
C PRO A 70 -3.78 1.89 -2.08
N ALA A 71 -2.74 1.06 -2.24
CA ALA A 71 -1.56 1.38 -3.04
C ALA A 71 -1.91 1.77 -4.48
N SER A 72 -2.96 1.19 -5.05
CA SER A 72 -3.41 1.51 -6.41
C SER A 72 -3.83 2.98 -6.61
N GLN A 73 -4.17 3.68 -5.54
CA GLN A 73 -4.58 5.09 -5.58
C GLN A 73 -3.43 6.07 -5.34
N LEU A 74 -2.29 5.60 -4.80
CA LEU A 74 -1.17 6.46 -4.43
C LEU A 74 -0.62 7.27 -5.60
N ALA A 75 -0.49 6.66 -6.78
CA ALA A 75 0.02 7.36 -7.96
C ALA A 75 -0.88 8.54 -8.36
N LEU A 76 -2.19 8.35 -8.32
CA LEU A 76 -3.16 9.40 -8.64
C LEU A 76 -3.15 10.51 -7.58
N LEU A 77 -3.12 10.15 -6.30
CA LEU A 77 -3.11 11.09 -5.18
C LEU A 77 -1.82 11.90 -5.13
N ALA A 78 -0.66 11.28 -5.37
CA ALA A 78 0.64 11.94 -5.45
C ALA A 78 0.70 12.97 -6.58
N TRP A 79 -0.04 12.74 -7.68
CA TRP A 79 -0.19 13.72 -8.76
C TRP A 79 -1.24 14.77 -8.42
N ASN A 80 -2.42 14.35 -7.93
CA ASN A 80 -3.53 15.23 -7.58
C ASN A 80 -4.14 14.85 -6.22
N ALA A 81 -3.73 15.56 -5.17
CA ALA A 81 -4.20 15.33 -3.80
C ALA A 81 -5.67 15.75 -3.56
N GLY A 82 -6.38 16.32 -4.55
CA GLY A 82 -7.78 16.75 -4.37
C GLY A 82 -8.77 15.60 -4.06
N GLY A 83 -8.35 14.35 -4.27
CA GLY A 83 -9.15 13.17 -3.92
C GLY A 83 -8.84 12.57 -2.55
N TRP A 84 -7.99 13.21 -1.76
CA TRP A 84 -7.47 12.68 -0.49
C TRP A 84 -8.57 12.34 0.50
N GLU A 85 -9.48 13.26 0.80
CA GLU A 85 -10.54 13.10 1.80
C GLU A 85 -11.41 11.85 1.60
N ASN A 86 -11.62 11.46 0.35
CA ASN A 86 -12.45 10.31 -0.02
C ASN A 86 -11.60 9.15 -0.58
N SER A 87 -10.33 9.07 -0.22
CA SER A 87 -9.43 8.03 -0.71
C SER A 87 -9.40 6.81 0.21
N ARG A 88 -9.19 5.64 -0.40
CA ARG A 88 -8.93 4.41 0.35
C ARG A 88 -7.61 4.46 1.12
N VAL A 89 -6.64 5.22 0.64
CA VAL A 89 -5.38 5.45 1.34
C VAL A 89 -5.67 6.08 2.70
N ARG A 90 -6.40 7.20 2.72
CA ARG A 90 -6.78 7.88 3.96
C ARG A 90 -7.57 6.98 4.91
N GLU A 91 -8.53 6.22 4.37
CA GLU A 91 -9.39 5.30 5.14
C GLU A 91 -8.58 4.16 5.78
N ALA A 92 -7.54 3.68 5.09
CA ALA A 92 -6.69 2.58 5.53
C ALA A 92 -5.55 3.01 6.49
N LEU A 93 -5.31 4.31 6.65
CA LEU A 93 -4.29 4.81 7.58
C LEU A 93 -4.77 4.72 9.04
N PRO A 94 -3.87 4.39 9.98
CA PRO A 94 -4.09 4.59 11.41
C PRO A 94 -4.44 6.06 11.72
N ASP A 95 -5.18 6.27 12.80
CA ASP A 95 -5.70 7.59 13.16
C ASP A 95 -4.61 8.66 13.26
N GLU A 96 -3.49 8.35 13.91
CA GLU A 96 -2.36 9.27 14.07
C GLU A 96 -1.74 9.72 12.74
N LEU A 97 -1.52 8.77 11.83
CA LEU A 97 -0.98 9.06 10.49
C LEU A 97 -2.01 9.84 9.65
N ARG A 98 -3.27 9.51 9.79
CA ARG A 98 -4.35 10.21 9.09
C ARG A 98 -4.45 11.66 9.55
N GLU A 99 -4.42 11.92 10.85
CA GLU A 99 -4.45 13.26 11.43
C GLU A 99 -3.22 14.08 10.99
N HIS A 100 -2.03 13.46 10.99
CA HIS A 100 -0.83 14.09 10.48
C HIS A 100 -1.01 14.51 9.02
N MET A 101 -1.37 13.58 8.14
CA MET A 101 -1.53 13.87 6.71
C MET A 101 -2.67 14.85 6.41
N ASP A 102 -3.74 14.84 7.20
CA ASP A 102 -4.83 15.81 7.11
C ASP A 102 -4.40 17.23 7.53
N SER A 103 -3.38 17.35 8.39
CA SER A 103 -2.83 18.63 8.82
C SER A 103 -1.89 19.30 7.81
N LEU A 104 -1.40 18.52 6.83
CA LEU A 104 -0.44 19.01 5.85
C LEU A 104 -1.10 19.94 4.82
N ASP A 105 -0.31 20.89 4.35
CA ASP A 105 -0.67 21.63 3.16
C ASP A 105 -0.63 20.71 1.91
N ARG A 106 -1.18 21.19 0.79
CA ARG A 106 -1.26 20.40 -0.43
C ARG A 106 0.09 19.95 -0.98
N ALA A 107 1.14 20.71 -0.74
CA ALA A 107 2.48 20.40 -1.20
C ALA A 107 3.12 19.29 -0.34
N GLY A 108 3.01 19.44 0.97
CA GLY A 108 3.46 18.44 1.95
C GLY A 108 2.74 17.11 1.77
N LEU A 109 1.41 17.13 1.67
CA LEU A 109 0.62 15.93 1.42
C LEU A 109 1.07 15.19 0.15
N LYS A 110 1.31 15.91 -0.95
CA LYS A 110 1.82 15.29 -2.18
C LYS A 110 3.23 14.72 -2.02
N ALA A 111 4.09 15.37 -1.23
CA ALA A 111 5.45 14.90 -1.00
C ALA A 111 5.42 13.56 -0.24
N GLU A 112 4.66 13.47 0.85
CA GLU A 112 4.54 12.23 1.62
C GLU A 112 3.83 11.11 0.84
N LEU A 113 2.79 11.44 0.07
CA LEU A 113 2.14 10.47 -0.82
C LEU A 113 3.08 9.92 -1.91
N ARG A 114 4.07 10.69 -2.37
CA ARG A 114 5.11 10.18 -3.30
C ARG A 114 6.00 9.16 -2.61
N VAL A 115 6.45 9.46 -1.40
CA VAL A 115 7.25 8.52 -0.60
C VAL A 115 6.49 7.21 -0.41
N MET A 116 5.23 7.29 -0.01
CA MET A 116 4.38 6.10 0.15
C MET A 116 4.21 5.33 -1.16
N ARG A 117 4.01 6.03 -2.27
CA ARG A 117 3.87 5.43 -3.62
C ARG A 117 5.13 4.65 -4.00
N ASP A 118 6.29 5.26 -3.83
CA ASP A 118 7.56 4.68 -4.26
C ASP A 118 7.93 3.47 -3.39
N GLN A 119 7.66 3.56 -2.09
CA GLN A 119 7.80 2.42 -1.18
C GLN A 119 6.80 1.30 -1.51
N ALA A 120 5.54 1.61 -1.79
CA ALA A 120 4.52 0.62 -2.10
C ALA A 120 4.77 -0.09 -3.45
N ALA A 121 5.39 0.58 -4.39
CA ALA A 121 5.81 -0.04 -5.65
C ALA A 121 6.86 -1.14 -5.44
N THR A 122 7.66 -1.03 -4.39
CA THR A 122 8.75 -1.98 -4.08
C THR A 122 8.28 -3.10 -3.14
N SER A 123 7.51 -2.76 -2.10
CA SER A 123 7.22 -3.69 -0.99
C SER A 123 5.72 -3.99 -0.78
N GLY A 124 4.84 -3.38 -1.56
CA GLY A 124 3.39 -3.49 -1.41
C GLY A 124 2.82 -2.63 -0.27
N TRP A 125 1.49 -2.61 -0.16
CA TRP A 125 0.79 -1.72 0.76
C TRP A 125 1.09 -1.99 2.24
N GLU A 126 0.97 -3.24 2.68
CA GLU A 126 1.09 -3.59 4.10
C GLU A 126 2.50 -3.29 4.66
N ALA A 127 3.54 -3.64 3.90
CA ALA A 127 4.92 -3.33 4.28
C ALA A 127 5.19 -1.82 4.27
N THR A 128 4.60 -1.10 3.33
CA THR A 128 4.68 0.37 3.28
C THR A 128 4.01 0.99 4.50
N LEU A 129 2.81 0.55 4.85
CA LEU A 129 2.09 1.07 6.01
C LEU A 129 2.89 0.86 7.30
N GLN A 130 3.48 -0.32 7.47
CA GLN A 130 4.35 -0.61 8.61
C GLN A 130 5.60 0.29 8.63
N ALA A 131 6.28 0.45 7.50
CA ALA A 131 7.47 1.29 7.40
C ALA A 131 7.18 2.77 7.68
N VAL A 132 6.08 3.29 7.12
CA VAL A 132 5.62 4.66 7.33
C VAL A 132 5.25 4.91 8.79
N ARG A 133 4.57 3.96 9.42
CA ARG A 133 4.23 4.06 10.84
C ARG A 133 5.48 4.13 11.71
N LEU A 134 6.43 3.22 11.52
CA LEU A 134 7.70 3.21 12.27
C LEU A 134 8.53 4.48 12.02
N ALA A 135 8.56 4.99 10.78
CA ALA A 135 9.25 6.23 10.46
C ALA A 135 8.62 7.43 11.18
N TYR A 136 7.30 7.50 11.16
CA TYR A 136 6.56 8.57 11.84
C TYR A 136 6.72 8.52 13.36
N GLU A 137 6.60 7.35 13.98
CA GLU A 137 6.85 7.14 15.42
C GLU A 137 8.27 7.59 15.84
N ALA A 138 9.27 7.38 14.97
CA ALA A 138 10.66 7.72 15.26
C ALA A 138 11.01 9.19 15.01
N THR A 139 10.41 9.83 14.01
CA THR A 139 10.86 11.14 13.50
C THR A 139 9.77 12.21 13.46
N GLY A 140 8.50 11.83 13.59
CA GLY A 140 7.36 12.71 13.38
C GLY A 140 7.15 13.15 11.92
N ARG A 141 7.78 12.45 10.96
CA ARG A 141 7.70 12.77 9.53
C ARG A 141 7.68 11.51 8.68
N ILE A 142 7.14 11.66 7.46
CA ILE A 142 7.15 10.63 6.43
C ILE A 142 8.07 11.10 5.30
N ASP A 143 9.37 10.93 5.47
CA ASP A 143 10.38 11.22 4.45
C ASP A 143 11.01 9.94 3.90
N GLU A 144 11.61 10.03 2.71
CA GLU A 144 12.16 8.90 1.99
C GLU A 144 13.22 8.14 2.79
N ALA A 145 14.13 8.86 3.47
CA ALA A 145 15.23 8.24 4.22
C ALA A 145 14.71 7.48 5.44
N SER A 146 13.80 8.08 6.22
CA SER A 146 13.21 7.47 7.40
C SER A 146 12.37 6.24 7.06
N VAL A 147 11.59 6.31 5.98
CA VAL A 147 10.79 5.19 5.50
C VAL A 147 11.66 4.05 4.97
N ALA A 148 12.71 4.36 4.21
CA ALA A 148 13.65 3.35 3.70
C ALA A 148 14.37 2.60 4.84
N VAL A 149 14.84 3.32 5.86
CA VAL A 149 15.46 2.71 7.04
C VAL A 149 14.47 1.83 7.81
N SER A 150 13.24 2.31 7.99
CA SER A 150 12.19 1.57 8.68
C SER A 150 11.76 0.33 7.90
N ALA A 151 11.68 0.42 6.58
CA ALA A 151 11.39 -0.71 5.70
C ALA A 151 12.50 -1.77 5.78
N ALA A 152 13.76 -1.35 5.76
CA ALA A 152 14.90 -2.26 5.91
C ALA A 152 14.89 -2.98 7.26
N ARG A 153 14.58 -2.28 8.34
CA ARG A 153 14.44 -2.88 9.68
C ARG A 153 13.29 -3.88 9.74
N ALA A 154 12.16 -3.56 9.16
CA ALA A 154 11.02 -4.46 9.10
C ALA A 154 11.31 -5.73 8.30
N ALA A 155 12.07 -5.62 7.20
CA ALA A 155 12.44 -6.74 6.35
C ALA A 155 13.49 -7.67 6.97
N THR A 156 14.42 -7.12 7.76
CA THR A 156 15.48 -7.90 8.42
C THR A 156 15.03 -8.54 9.75
N GLY A 157 13.82 -8.27 10.19
CA GLY A 157 13.40 -8.54 11.57
C GLY A 157 14.10 -7.59 12.53
N THR A 158 13.52 -7.33 13.68
CA THR A 158 14.17 -6.55 14.74
C THR A 158 15.45 -7.30 15.11
N VAL A 159 16.60 -6.83 14.67
CA VAL A 159 17.85 -7.15 15.33
C VAL A 159 17.73 -6.47 16.69
N THR A 160 17.18 -7.17 17.64
CA THR A 160 17.32 -6.83 19.05
C THR A 160 18.80 -6.96 19.34
N TYR A 161 19.50 -5.84 19.42
CA TYR A 161 20.81 -5.78 20.05
C TYR A 161 20.56 -5.96 21.57
N ASP A 162 20.20 -7.16 21.95
CA ASP A 162 20.01 -7.56 23.34
C ASP A 162 21.31 -8.17 23.92
N GLU A 163 22.38 -8.16 23.12
CA GLU A 163 23.71 -8.44 23.64
C GLU A 163 24.35 -7.10 24.00
N PRO A 164 24.59 -6.85 25.29
CA PRO A 164 25.37 -5.68 25.70
C PRO A 164 26.73 -5.78 25.00
N VAL A 165 27.01 -4.79 24.13
CA VAL A 165 28.31 -4.68 23.50
C VAL A 165 29.32 -4.54 24.61
N ASP A 166 30.13 -5.58 24.84
CA ASP A 166 31.23 -5.54 25.79
C ASP A 166 32.31 -4.57 25.24
N LEU A 167 32.23 -3.34 25.69
CA LEU A 167 33.20 -2.30 25.34
C LEU A 167 34.57 -2.56 25.97
N GLY A 168 34.70 -3.52 26.91
CA GLY A 168 35.96 -3.92 27.52
C GLY A 168 36.97 -4.47 26.51
N VAL A 169 36.53 -4.94 25.35
CA VAL A 169 37.41 -5.37 24.25
C VAL A 169 38.25 -4.19 23.69
N TYR A 170 37.70 -2.97 23.79
CA TYR A 170 38.39 -1.77 23.29
C TYR A 170 39.39 -1.18 24.29
N ASP A 171 39.25 -1.46 25.58
CA ASP A 171 40.15 -0.97 26.62
C ASP A 171 41.56 -1.63 26.51
N GLY A 172 41.64 -2.81 25.89
CA GLY A 172 42.89 -3.52 25.65
C GLY A 172 43.79 -2.85 24.55
N PHE A 173 43.25 -1.95 23.74
CA PHE A 173 44.01 -1.25 22.71
C PHE A 173 44.61 0.09 23.18
N MET A 174 44.20 0.59 24.37
CA MET A 174 44.68 1.87 24.90
C MET A 174 45.86 1.73 25.88
N GLY A 175 46.38 0.54 26.07
CA GLY A 175 47.43 0.23 27.06
C GLY A 175 48.78 -0.17 26.48
N VAL A 176 49.29 0.54 25.46
CA VAL A 176 50.72 0.41 25.08
C VAL A 176 51.25 1.81 24.80
N ALA A 177 51.81 2.42 25.81
CA ALA A 177 52.82 3.49 25.73
C ALA A 177 53.82 3.27 26.86
#